data_6d60ae55751fa7398ece17f8b178f7fb
#
_entry.id   6d60ae55751fa7398ece17f8b178f7fb
#
_cell.length_a   1.000
_cell.length_b   1.000
_cell.length_c   1.000
_cell.angle_alpha   90.00
_cell.angle_beta   90.00
_cell.angle_gamma   90.00
#
_symmetry.space_group_name_H-M   'P 1'
#
loop_
_entity.id
_entity.type
_entity.pdbx_description
1 polymer ?
#
loop_
_entity_poly.entity_id
_entity_poly.type
_entity_poly.pdbx_seq_one_letter_code
_entity_poly.pdbx_strand_id
1 'polypeptide(L)'
;MIEIGKNFLFGLSTAKQTSRAQQEKYKLLADQTDALAQQLRQHYEEKTAYLFRSSTEKMRQIQQAAQAALAQRQARRAAHGVNDQSASAVQDATTTALAAALDTARTQAQLQSAGAQQENTFKAKWQALLKAAADYRRSSRKKGRLGSLGQAFSSLFK
;
A
#
# COMPACT_ATOMS: atom_id res chain seq x y z
N MET A 1 -0.66 -61.45 28.04
CA MET A 1 0.13 -60.86 26.93
C MET A 1 -0.77 -60.15 25.87
N ILE A 2 -2.01 -59.76 26.20
CA ILE A 2 -2.98 -59.15 25.24
C ILE A 2 -3.24 -57.64 25.51
N GLU A 3 -2.83 -57.12 26.69
CA GLU A 3 -3.11 -55.71 27.04
C GLU A 3 -2.12 -54.69 26.46
N ILE A 4 -0.89 -55.09 26.15
CA ILE A 4 0.14 -54.18 25.61
C ILE A 4 -0.19 -53.73 24.18
N GLY A 5 -0.87 -54.59 23.41
CA GLY A 5 -1.25 -54.28 22.03
C GLY A 5 -2.39 -53.25 21.91
N LYS A 6 -3.33 -53.21 22.85
CA LYS A 6 -4.48 -52.28 22.82
C LYS A 6 -4.04 -50.84 23.12
N ASN A 7 -3.14 -50.66 24.12
CA ASN A 7 -2.64 -49.35 24.48
C ASN A 7 -1.71 -48.76 23.38
N PHE A 8 -0.97 -49.59 22.66
CA PHE A 8 -0.15 -49.15 21.53
C PHE A 8 -1.00 -48.70 20.33
N LEU A 9 -2.08 -49.44 20.03
CA LEU A 9 -3.00 -49.07 18.95
C LEU A 9 -3.81 -47.81 19.31
N PHE A 10 -4.19 -47.61 20.57
CA PHE A 10 -4.87 -46.39 21.03
C PHE A 10 -3.93 -45.17 20.97
N GLY A 11 -2.69 -45.32 21.37
CA GLY A 11 -1.66 -44.27 21.28
C GLY A 11 -1.36 -43.87 19.84
N LEU A 12 -1.35 -44.82 18.90
CA LEU A 12 -1.14 -44.53 17.46
C LEU A 12 -2.38 -43.84 16.83
N SER A 13 -3.61 -44.18 17.26
CA SER A 13 -4.81 -43.55 16.75
C SER A 13 -4.95 -42.10 17.21
N THR A 14 -4.66 -41.81 18.49
CA THR A 14 -4.66 -40.46 19.04
C THR A 14 -3.50 -39.59 18.46
N ALA A 15 -2.30 -40.13 18.25
CA ALA A 15 -1.20 -39.45 17.58
C ALA A 15 -1.51 -39.14 16.11
N LYS A 16 -2.21 -40.02 15.42
CA LYS A 16 -2.69 -39.79 14.04
C LYS A 16 -3.78 -38.70 13.97
N GLN A 17 -4.72 -38.71 14.94
CA GLN A 17 -5.76 -37.66 15.01
C GLN A 17 -5.19 -36.28 15.34
N THR A 18 -4.25 -36.18 16.29
CA THR A 18 -3.56 -34.92 16.60
C THR A 18 -2.74 -34.42 15.42
N SER A 19 -2.08 -35.31 14.66
CA SER A 19 -1.31 -34.91 13.49
C SER A 19 -2.19 -34.41 12.33
N ARG A 20 -3.39 -34.98 12.14
CA ARG A 20 -4.36 -34.52 11.13
C ARG A 20 -4.95 -33.15 11.50
N ALA A 21 -5.38 -32.97 12.75
CA ALA A 21 -5.88 -31.69 13.24
C ALA A 21 -4.83 -30.57 13.12
N GLN A 22 -3.56 -30.87 13.38
CA GLN A 22 -2.47 -29.93 13.17
C GLN A 22 -2.27 -29.59 11.69
N GLN A 23 -2.34 -30.58 10.80
CA GLN A 23 -2.22 -30.32 9.35
C GLN A 23 -3.37 -29.45 8.83
N GLU A 24 -4.59 -29.70 9.26
CA GLU A 24 -5.75 -28.86 8.92
C GLU A 24 -5.62 -27.44 9.43
N LYS A 25 -5.12 -27.25 10.66
CA LYS A 25 -4.81 -25.93 11.21
C LYS A 25 -3.80 -25.16 10.37
N TYR A 26 -2.72 -25.82 9.91
CA TYR A 26 -1.74 -25.16 9.04
C TYR A 26 -2.28 -24.83 7.64
N LYS A 27 -3.16 -25.67 7.09
CA LYS A 27 -3.85 -25.34 5.84
C LYS A 27 -4.72 -24.10 6.03
N LEU A 28 -5.53 -24.07 7.09
CA LEU A 28 -6.37 -22.91 7.39
C LEU A 28 -5.55 -21.63 7.57
N LEU A 29 -4.41 -21.69 8.27
CA LEU A 29 -3.51 -20.55 8.43
C LEU A 29 -2.90 -20.10 7.09
N ALA A 30 -2.56 -21.02 6.20
CA ALA A 30 -2.09 -20.69 4.87
C ALA A 30 -3.18 -19.98 4.05
N ASP A 31 -4.41 -20.49 4.07
CA ASP A 31 -5.55 -19.91 3.35
C ASP A 31 -5.91 -18.52 3.91
N GLN A 32 -5.88 -18.34 5.23
CA GLN A 32 -6.05 -17.03 5.86
C GLN A 32 -4.95 -16.04 5.46
N THR A 33 -3.70 -16.52 5.36
CA THR A 33 -2.58 -15.67 4.93
C THR A 33 -2.72 -15.26 3.47
N ASP A 34 -3.20 -16.14 2.61
CA ASP A 34 -3.50 -15.81 1.21
C ASP A 34 -4.64 -14.79 1.09
N ALA A 35 -5.69 -14.92 1.89
CA ALA A 35 -6.78 -13.94 1.95
C ALA A 35 -6.28 -12.57 2.41
N LEU A 36 -5.42 -12.52 3.44
CA LEU A 36 -4.77 -11.27 3.89
C LEU A 36 -3.89 -10.66 2.82
N ALA A 37 -3.17 -11.47 2.05
CA ALA A 37 -2.39 -10.99 0.93
C ALA A 37 -3.28 -10.34 -0.15
N GLN A 38 -4.42 -10.94 -0.49
CA GLN A 38 -5.38 -10.34 -1.42
C GLN A 38 -5.95 -9.01 -0.90
N GLN A 39 -6.33 -8.94 0.38
CA GLN A 39 -6.79 -7.70 1.01
C GLN A 39 -5.71 -6.61 1.00
N LEU A 40 -4.47 -6.96 1.29
CA LEU A 40 -3.34 -6.04 1.22
C LEU A 40 -3.15 -5.48 -0.19
N ARG A 41 -3.32 -6.31 -1.22
CA ARG A 41 -3.24 -5.89 -2.62
C ARG A 41 -4.36 -4.91 -2.97
N GLN A 42 -5.61 -5.23 -2.63
CA GLN A 42 -6.75 -4.33 -2.86
C GLN A 42 -6.53 -2.97 -2.18
N HIS A 43 -6.12 -3.00 -0.91
CA HIS A 43 -5.85 -1.77 -0.17
C HIS A 43 -4.69 -0.94 -0.77
N TYR A 44 -3.67 -1.59 -1.31
CA TYR A 44 -2.60 -0.91 -2.03
C TYR A 44 -3.11 -0.26 -3.31
N GLU A 45 -3.91 -0.98 -4.11
CA GLU A 45 -4.50 -0.46 -5.35
C GLU A 45 -5.42 0.74 -5.07
N GLU A 46 -6.26 0.67 -4.03
CA GLU A 46 -7.13 1.77 -3.60
C GLU A 46 -6.34 3.01 -3.16
N LYS A 47 -5.33 2.82 -2.31
CA LYS A 47 -4.46 3.92 -1.86
C LYS A 47 -3.70 4.57 -3.01
N THR A 48 -3.19 3.78 -3.94
CA THR A 48 -2.47 4.27 -5.11
C THR A 48 -3.41 5.08 -6.00
N ALA A 49 -4.63 4.58 -6.24
CA ALA A 49 -5.65 5.29 -6.99
C ALA A 49 -6.06 6.60 -6.31
N TYR A 50 -6.20 6.60 -4.98
CA TYR A 50 -6.50 7.80 -4.20
C TYR A 50 -5.39 8.85 -4.31
N LEU A 51 -4.13 8.46 -4.13
CA LEU A 51 -2.97 9.37 -4.27
C LEU A 51 -2.93 10.00 -5.65
N PHE A 52 -3.15 9.21 -6.69
CA PHE A 52 -3.16 9.71 -8.06
C PHE A 52 -4.29 10.73 -8.29
N ARG A 53 -5.52 10.39 -7.88
CA ARG A 53 -6.69 11.29 -8.01
C ARG A 53 -6.48 12.59 -7.23
N SER A 54 -6.04 12.51 -5.98
CA SER A 54 -5.82 13.70 -5.15
C SER A 54 -4.71 14.60 -5.71
N SER A 55 -3.65 14.03 -6.26
CA SER A 55 -2.58 14.81 -6.90
C SER A 55 -3.03 15.47 -8.19
N THR A 56 -3.82 14.77 -9.00
CA THR A 56 -4.39 15.32 -10.24
C THR A 56 -5.31 16.50 -9.93
N GLU A 57 -6.17 16.35 -8.94
CA GLU A 57 -7.05 17.42 -8.50
C GLU A 57 -6.28 18.62 -7.96
N LYS A 58 -5.25 18.40 -7.15
CA LYS A 58 -4.38 19.45 -6.65
C LYS A 58 -3.65 20.20 -7.78
N MET A 59 -3.15 19.49 -8.80
CA MET A 59 -2.55 20.12 -9.98
C MET A 59 -3.57 20.96 -10.75
N ARG A 60 -4.80 20.46 -10.91
CA ARG A 60 -5.89 21.20 -11.54
C ARG A 60 -6.21 22.49 -10.77
N GLN A 61 -6.27 22.43 -9.44
CA GLN A 61 -6.49 23.59 -8.59
C GLN A 61 -5.38 24.64 -8.71
N ILE A 62 -4.11 24.21 -8.76
CA ILE A 62 -2.97 25.10 -9.00
C ILE A 62 -3.13 25.84 -10.33
N GLN A 63 -3.47 25.12 -11.40
CA GLN A 63 -3.67 25.74 -12.72
C GLN A 63 -4.84 26.71 -12.74
N GLN A 64 -5.97 26.34 -12.14
CA GLN A 64 -7.14 27.23 -12.02
C GLN A 64 -6.83 28.50 -11.21
N ALA A 65 -6.13 28.35 -10.08
CA ALA A 65 -5.70 29.49 -9.27
C ALA A 65 -4.75 30.43 -10.04
N ALA A 66 -3.81 29.88 -10.81
CA ALA A 66 -2.91 30.68 -11.65
C ALA A 66 -3.68 31.44 -12.74
N GLN A 67 -4.63 30.78 -13.41
CA GLN A 67 -5.48 31.43 -14.43
C GLN A 67 -6.36 32.53 -13.82
N ALA A 68 -6.98 32.28 -12.67
CA ALA A 68 -7.78 33.26 -11.96
C ALA A 68 -6.94 34.48 -11.52
N ALA A 69 -5.73 34.24 -11.02
CA ALA A 69 -4.80 35.32 -10.65
C ALA A 69 -4.39 36.19 -11.86
N LEU A 70 -4.13 35.56 -13.00
CA LEU A 70 -3.83 36.28 -14.24
C LEU A 70 -5.03 37.10 -14.71
N ALA A 71 -6.23 36.50 -14.76
CA ALA A 71 -7.46 37.19 -15.17
C ALA A 71 -7.77 38.39 -14.26
N GLN A 72 -7.60 38.24 -12.93
CA GLN A 72 -7.81 39.33 -11.97
C GLN A 72 -6.82 40.49 -12.18
N ARG A 73 -5.54 40.16 -12.46
CA ARG A 73 -4.52 41.17 -12.74
C ARG A 73 -4.78 41.88 -14.07
N GLN A 74 -5.20 41.17 -15.12
CA GLN A 74 -5.62 41.77 -16.39
C GLN A 74 -6.81 42.71 -16.22
N ALA A 75 -7.85 42.30 -15.49
CA ALA A 75 -9.01 43.15 -15.21
C ALA A 75 -8.64 44.43 -14.45
N ARG A 76 -7.75 44.35 -13.44
CA ARG A 76 -7.25 45.53 -12.71
C ARG A 76 -6.48 46.49 -13.63
N ARG A 77 -5.59 45.94 -14.50
CA ARG A 77 -4.81 46.80 -15.45
C ARG A 77 -5.73 47.48 -16.46
N ALA A 78 -6.72 46.76 -17.01
CA ALA A 78 -7.70 47.31 -17.90
C ALA A 78 -8.47 48.49 -17.23
N ALA A 79 -8.86 48.30 -15.95
CA ALA A 79 -9.54 49.35 -15.17
C ALA A 79 -8.64 50.62 -14.96
N HIS A 80 -7.31 50.44 -14.95
CA HIS A 80 -6.35 51.55 -14.83
C HIS A 80 -5.78 52.04 -16.17
N GLY A 81 -6.33 51.57 -17.31
CA GLY A 81 -5.85 51.97 -18.63
C GLY A 81 -4.46 51.53 -19.01
N VAL A 82 -3.91 50.51 -18.32
CA VAL A 82 -2.55 49.99 -18.57
C VAL A 82 -2.64 48.93 -19.67
N ASN A 83 -1.79 49.07 -20.70
CA ASN A 83 -1.71 48.12 -21.80
C ASN A 83 -1.16 46.78 -21.32
N ASP A 84 -1.85 45.68 -21.70
CA ASP A 84 -1.42 44.32 -21.37
C ASP A 84 -0.08 43.89 -22.00
N GLN A 85 0.43 44.67 -22.97
CA GLN A 85 1.75 44.45 -23.58
C GLN A 85 2.87 45.18 -22.88
N SER A 86 2.59 45.89 -21.75
CA SER A 86 3.62 46.53 -20.99
C SER A 86 4.63 45.51 -20.41
N ALA A 87 5.90 45.90 -20.28
CA ALA A 87 6.94 45.01 -19.73
C ALA A 87 6.57 44.45 -18.35
N SER A 88 5.91 45.25 -17.49
CA SER A 88 5.43 44.83 -16.19
C SER A 88 4.31 43.75 -16.28
N ALA A 89 3.44 43.85 -17.28
CA ALA A 89 2.35 42.87 -17.51
C ALA A 89 2.93 41.52 -17.92
N VAL A 90 3.90 41.50 -18.81
CA VAL A 90 4.62 40.29 -19.24
C VAL A 90 5.40 39.70 -18.09
N GLN A 91 6.09 40.49 -17.28
CA GLN A 91 6.83 40.02 -16.12
C GLN A 91 5.91 39.38 -15.06
N ASP A 92 4.76 39.99 -14.77
CA ASP A 92 3.75 39.42 -13.85
C ASP A 92 3.16 38.10 -14.36
N ALA A 93 2.89 37.99 -15.66
CA ALA A 93 2.41 36.76 -16.28
C ALA A 93 3.45 35.64 -16.18
N THR A 94 4.71 35.95 -16.50
CA THR A 94 5.81 34.97 -16.41
C THR A 94 6.08 34.52 -14.99
N THR A 95 6.09 35.42 -14.00
CA THR A 95 6.25 35.03 -12.58
C THR A 95 5.12 34.19 -12.07
N THR A 96 3.89 34.48 -12.44
CA THR A 96 2.72 33.67 -12.06
C THR A 96 2.78 32.28 -12.70
N ALA A 97 3.12 32.19 -13.98
CA ALA A 97 3.29 30.91 -14.68
C ALA A 97 4.42 30.07 -14.08
N LEU A 98 5.56 30.70 -13.76
CA LEU A 98 6.69 30.06 -13.12
C LEU A 98 6.31 29.50 -11.73
N ALA A 99 5.62 30.29 -10.92
CA ALA A 99 5.15 29.85 -9.60
C ALA A 99 4.22 28.62 -9.71
N ALA A 100 3.25 28.64 -10.63
CA ALA A 100 2.36 27.51 -10.87
C ALA A 100 3.12 26.26 -11.39
N ALA A 101 4.12 26.44 -12.25
CA ALA A 101 4.97 25.36 -12.74
C ALA A 101 5.79 24.73 -11.60
N LEU A 102 6.36 25.54 -10.71
CA LEU A 102 7.11 25.07 -9.54
C LEU A 102 6.19 24.30 -8.57
N ASP A 103 5.00 24.79 -8.30
CA ASP A 103 4.05 24.08 -7.41
C ASP A 103 3.55 22.79 -8.01
N THR A 104 3.36 22.75 -9.32
CA THR A 104 3.03 21.52 -10.06
C THR A 104 4.18 20.51 -9.96
N ALA A 105 5.41 20.94 -10.20
CA ALA A 105 6.61 20.09 -10.09
C ALA A 105 6.80 19.54 -8.67
N ARG A 106 6.60 20.36 -7.64
CA ARG A 106 6.61 19.93 -6.24
C ARG A 106 5.54 18.88 -5.94
N THR A 107 4.31 19.08 -6.46
CA THR A 107 3.21 18.14 -6.29
C THR A 107 3.53 16.80 -6.96
N GLN A 108 4.13 16.81 -8.15
CA GLN A 108 4.59 15.60 -8.84
C GLN A 108 5.70 14.87 -8.07
N ALA A 109 6.69 15.61 -7.56
CA ALA A 109 7.76 15.03 -6.75
C ALA A 109 7.22 14.38 -5.45
N GLN A 110 6.26 15.03 -4.79
CA GLN A 110 5.56 14.47 -3.63
C GLN A 110 4.78 13.20 -3.97
N LEU A 111 4.09 13.17 -5.12
CA LEU A 111 3.38 11.97 -5.59
C LEU A 111 4.34 10.81 -5.84
N GLN A 112 5.46 11.08 -6.52
CA GLN A 112 6.47 10.06 -6.81
C GLN A 112 7.09 9.49 -5.52
N SER A 113 7.46 10.35 -4.57
CA SER A 113 8.03 9.91 -3.30
C SER A 113 7.03 9.12 -2.45
N ALA A 114 5.78 9.58 -2.34
CA ALA A 114 4.71 8.87 -1.64
C ALA A 114 4.38 7.52 -2.30
N GLY A 115 4.34 7.48 -3.64
CA GLY A 115 4.15 6.27 -4.41
C GLY A 115 5.25 5.25 -4.17
N ALA A 116 6.52 5.68 -4.23
CA ALA A 116 7.67 4.82 -3.97
C ALA A 116 7.67 4.26 -2.54
N GLN A 117 7.34 5.09 -1.54
CA GLN A 117 7.22 4.62 -0.15
C GLN A 117 6.11 3.59 0.02
N GLN A 118 4.94 3.82 -0.59
CA GLN A 118 3.84 2.86 -0.57
C GLN A 118 4.22 1.54 -1.24
N GLU A 119 4.87 1.60 -2.40
CA GLU A 119 5.32 0.42 -3.14
C GLU A 119 6.31 -0.40 -2.33
N ASN A 120 7.31 0.24 -1.70
CA ASN A 120 8.29 -0.44 -0.87
C ASN A 120 7.63 -1.09 0.36
N THR A 121 6.71 -0.39 1.01
CA THR A 121 5.96 -0.92 2.16
C THR A 121 5.08 -2.10 1.75
N PHE A 122 4.41 -1.99 0.61
CA PHE A 122 3.60 -3.08 0.05
C PHE A 122 4.46 -4.30 -0.27
N LYS A 123 5.57 -4.12 -1.00
CA LYS A 123 6.49 -5.22 -1.37
C LYS A 123 7.01 -5.95 -0.14
N ALA A 124 7.44 -5.22 0.89
CA ALA A 124 7.92 -5.82 2.13
C ALA A 124 6.85 -6.67 2.83
N LYS A 125 5.65 -6.12 3.00
CA LYS A 125 4.51 -6.84 3.61
C LYS A 125 4.06 -8.03 2.77
N TRP A 126 3.97 -7.86 1.45
CA TRP A 126 3.61 -8.91 0.51
C TRP A 126 4.57 -10.10 0.57
N GLN A 127 5.88 -9.83 0.51
CA GLN A 127 6.91 -10.87 0.62
C GLN A 127 6.85 -11.60 1.96
N ALA A 128 6.61 -10.88 3.07
CA ALA A 128 6.46 -11.48 4.38
C ALA A 128 5.24 -12.42 4.46
N LEU A 129 4.09 -12.02 3.89
CA LEU A 129 2.90 -12.86 3.82
C LEU A 129 3.12 -14.10 2.94
N LEU A 130 3.74 -13.95 1.77
CA LEU A 130 4.05 -15.09 0.90
C LEU A 130 5.00 -16.09 1.59
N LYS A 131 6.01 -15.59 2.29
CA LYS A 131 6.93 -16.43 3.07
C LYS A 131 6.19 -17.16 4.18
N ALA A 132 5.35 -16.47 4.95
CA ALA A 132 4.53 -17.08 6.00
C ALA A 132 3.60 -18.18 5.46
N ALA A 133 2.91 -17.92 4.34
CA ALA A 133 2.05 -18.91 3.69
C ALA A 133 2.85 -20.14 3.23
N ALA A 134 4.04 -19.93 2.65
CA ALA A 134 4.92 -21.02 2.24
C ALA A 134 5.40 -21.86 3.44
N ASP A 135 5.74 -21.21 4.55
CA ASP A 135 6.17 -21.89 5.78
C ASP A 135 5.02 -22.70 6.42
N TYR A 136 3.79 -22.16 6.43
CA TYR A 136 2.61 -22.91 6.86
C TYR A 136 2.32 -24.13 5.96
N ARG A 137 2.42 -23.98 4.64
CA ARG A 137 2.27 -25.11 3.71
C ARG A 137 3.35 -26.19 3.89
N ARG A 138 4.60 -25.77 4.15
CA ARG A 138 5.70 -26.71 4.47
C ARG A 138 5.46 -27.41 5.80
N SER A 139 4.97 -26.69 6.81
CA SER A 139 4.67 -27.26 8.13
C SER A 139 3.48 -28.23 8.09
N SER A 140 2.49 -27.97 7.22
CA SER A 140 1.41 -28.91 7.00
C SER A 140 1.86 -30.23 6.38
N ARG A 141 2.97 -30.23 5.62
CA ARG A 141 3.54 -31.42 4.97
C ARG A 141 4.54 -32.17 5.86
N LYS A 142 5.21 -31.47 6.79
CA LYS A 142 6.22 -32.08 7.68
C LYS A 142 5.60 -32.39 9.03
N LYS A 143 5.73 -33.64 9.51
CA LYS A 143 5.40 -34.04 10.88
C LYS A 143 6.31 -33.28 11.88
N GLY A 144 5.73 -32.36 12.61
CA GLY A 144 6.20 -31.91 13.91
C GLY A 144 7.51 -31.12 13.96
N ARG A 145 7.40 -29.77 13.87
CA ARG A 145 8.23 -28.83 14.62
C ARG A 145 7.47 -27.51 14.73
N LEU A 146 6.82 -27.32 15.86
CA LEU A 146 6.15 -26.08 16.26
C LEU A 146 7.11 -25.30 17.15
N GLY A 147 7.51 -24.10 16.79
CA GLY A 147 8.30 -23.31 17.74
C GLY A 147 8.41 -21.80 17.47
N SER A 148 8.32 -21.30 16.24
CA SER A 148 8.73 -19.91 16.04
C SER A 148 7.82 -19.03 15.14
N LEU A 149 6.71 -19.55 14.62
CA LEU A 149 5.91 -18.82 13.61
C LEU A 149 4.88 -17.84 14.18
N GLY A 150 4.48 -17.97 15.45
CA GLY A 150 3.50 -17.07 16.08
C GLY A 150 4.03 -15.65 16.32
N GLN A 151 5.33 -15.49 16.50
CA GLN A 151 5.94 -14.17 16.76
C GLN A 151 6.08 -13.32 15.49
N ALA A 152 6.27 -13.93 14.34
CA ALA A 152 6.39 -13.21 13.07
C ALA A 152 5.08 -12.53 12.64
N PHE A 153 3.92 -13.06 13.05
CA PHE A 153 2.62 -12.50 12.70
C PHE A 153 2.27 -11.23 13.48
N SER A 154 2.65 -11.16 14.76
CA SER A 154 2.33 -10.00 15.62
C SER A 154 3.08 -8.72 15.22
N SER A 155 4.23 -8.85 14.56
CA SER A 155 5.05 -7.70 14.13
C SER A 155 4.60 -7.07 12.80
N LEU A 156 3.78 -7.78 12.01
CA LEU A 156 3.33 -7.32 10.68
C LEU A 156 2.15 -6.34 10.74
N PHE A 157 1.45 -6.29 11.89
CA PHE A 157 0.24 -5.48 12.08
C PHE A 157 0.37 -4.39 13.14
N LYS A 158 1.57 -4.11 13.63
CA LYS A 158 1.93 -2.88 14.33
C LYS A 158 2.49 -1.86 13.34
#